data_d44a98193594520026cf3bffd237a939
#
_entry.id   d44a98193594520026cf3bffd237a939
#
_cell.length_a   1.000
_cell.length_b   1.000
_cell.length_c   1.000
_cell.angle_alpha   90.00
_cell.angle_beta   90.00
_cell.angle_gamma   90.00
#
_symmetry.space_group_name_H-M   'P 1'
#
loop_
_entity.id
_entity.type
_entity.pdbx_description
1 polymer ?
#
loop_
_entity_poly.entity_id
_entity_poly.type
_entity_poly.pdbx_seq_one_letter_code
_entity_poly.pdbx_strand_id
1 'polypeptide(L)'
;FEKPNIECIETDDKRNYAKFICEPLERGYGMTIGNSLRRILLSSLPGAAITSVKINGVVHEFSTIPGVVEDVPELIVNLKNVRLKVFDNDEKIIRIDFKGAGEITAADITTDGTVEILNPELHIATTSENADLHIEMTVNRGRGYNVAEKNKKDNSPIDVLAIDSIFTPVKKVNYSVEN
;
A
#
# COMPACT_ATOMS: atom_id res chain seq x y z
N PHE A 1 29.51 2.14 30.51
CA PHE A 1 28.51 1.74 29.53
C PHE A 1 29.09 1.97 28.14
N GLU A 2 29.32 0.89 27.38
CA GLU A 2 29.68 1.01 25.98
C GLU A 2 28.42 1.42 25.19
N LYS A 3 28.61 2.39 24.31
CA LYS A 3 27.48 2.89 23.49
C LYS A 3 27.21 1.88 22.35
N PRO A 4 25.97 1.40 22.21
CA PRO A 4 25.63 0.50 21.11
C PRO A 4 25.87 1.16 19.74
N ASN A 5 26.40 0.39 18.81
CA ASN A 5 26.53 0.77 17.41
C ASN A 5 25.55 -0.04 16.57
N ILE A 6 24.95 0.58 15.56
CA ILE A 6 24.07 -0.08 14.60
C ILE A 6 24.76 -0.02 13.24
N GLU A 7 25.02 -1.17 12.67
CA GLU A 7 25.69 -1.31 11.39
C GLU A 7 24.80 -2.10 10.41
N CYS A 8 24.67 -1.58 9.19
CA CYS A 8 24.01 -2.32 8.11
C CYS A 8 25.05 -3.25 7.46
N ILE A 9 24.81 -4.55 7.59
CA ILE A 9 25.76 -5.58 7.12
C ILE A 9 25.37 -6.21 5.79
N GLU A 10 24.11 -6.11 5.39
CA GLU A 10 23.61 -6.68 4.15
C GLU A 10 22.45 -5.84 3.61
N THR A 11 22.47 -5.58 2.32
CA THR A 11 21.36 -4.97 1.58
C THR A 11 21.11 -5.74 0.29
N ASP A 12 19.83 -5.89 -0.07
CA ASP A 12 19.40 -6.45 -1.35
C ASP A 12 18.27 -5.57 -1.92
N ASP A 13 18.62 -4.70 -2.84
CA ASP A 13 17.66 -3.75 -3.45
C ASP A 13 16.57 -4.45 -4.26
N LYS A 14 16.87 -5.62 -4.83
CA LYS A 14 15.87 -6.40 -5.60
C LYS A 14 14.78 -6.99 -4.71
N ARG A 15 15.14 -7.35 -3.48
CA ARG A 15 14.21 -7.89 -2.48
C ARG A 15 13.69 -6.83 -1.53
N ASN A 16 14.16 -5.58 -1.63
CA ASN A 16 13.90 -4.53 -0.64
C ASN A 16 14.21 -5.01 0.78
N TYR A 17 15.41 -5.57 0.96
CA TYR A 17 15.86 -6.21 2.19
C TYR A 17 17.10 -5.52 2.74
N ALA A 18 17.15 -5.36 4.06
CA ALA A 18 18.36 -4.95 4.75
C ALA A 18 18.49 -5.70 6.09
N LYS A 19 19.73 -6.01 6.46
CA LYS A 19 20.08 -6.63 7.74
C LYS A 19 21.03 -5.74 8.52
N PHE A 20 20.71 -5.56 9.79
CA PHE A 20 21.48 -4.72 10.72
C PHE A 20 21.97 -5.54 11.89
N ILE A 21 23.15 -5.19 12.40
CA ILE A 21 23.66 -5.67 13.67
C ILE A 21 23.70 -4.49 14.64
N CYS A 22 23.26 -4.73 15.87
CA CYS A 22 23.33 -3.77 16.96
C CYS A 22 24.14 -4.39 18.10
N GLU A 23 25.34 -3.87 18.33
CA GLU A 23 26.27 -4.36 19.35
C GLU A 23 27.23 -3.26 19.84
N PRO A 24 27.80 -3.39 21.05
CA PRO A 24 27.48 -4.34 22.09
C PRO A 24 26.19 -3.98 22.81
N LEU A 25 25.48 -4.95 23.33
CA LEU A 25 24.31 -4.77 24.17
C LEU A 25 24.51 -5.48 25.51
N GLU A 26 24.06 -4.86 26.61
CA GLU A 26 24.00 -5.52 27.88
C GLU A 26 23.01 -6.70 27.86
N ARG A 27 23.26 -7.67 28.70
CA ARG A 27 22.44 -8.88 28.81
C ARG A 27 20.98 -8.53 29.09
N GLY A 28 20.07 -9.08 28.26
CA GLY A 28 18.63 -8.84 28.33
C GLY A 28 18.12 -7.67 27.49
N TYR A 29 18.98 -6.73 27.08
CA TYR A 29 18.54 -5.59 26.26
C TYR A 29 18.25 -5.94 24.81
N GLY A 30 18.86 -7.01 24.27
CA GLY A 30 18.65 -7.44 22.89
C GLY A 30 17.19 -7.73 22.56
N MET A 31 16.49 -8.45 23.45
CA MET A 31 15.07 -8.75 23.28
C MET A 31 14.20 -7.48 23.33
N THR A 32 14.49 -6.59 24.29
CA THR A 32 13.73 -5.33 24.45
C THR A 32 13.92 -4.42 23.26
N ILE A 33 15.14 -4.23 22.80
CA ILE A 33 15.44 -3.37 21.64
C ILE A 33 14.90 -3.99 20.37
N GLY A 34 15.10 -5.28 20.15
CA GLY A 34 14.61 -5.98 18.97
C GLY A 34 13.08 -5.92 18.85
N ASN A 35 12.36 -6.17 19.94
CA ASN A 35 10.90 -6.07 19.96
C ASN A 35 10.42 -4.62 19.73
N SER A 36 11.06 -3.65 20.34
CA SER A 36 10.71 -2.23 20.17
C SER A 36 10.94 -1.75 18.74
N LEU A 37 12.09 -2.09 18.15
CA LEU A 37 12.40 -1.74 16.75
C LEU A 37 11.44 -2.43 15.79
N ARG A 38 11.12 -3.71 16.02
CA ARG A 38 10.12 -4.42 15.20
C ARG A 38 8.77 -3.71 15.20
N ARG A 39 8.29 -3.31 16.37
CA ARG A 39 7.00 -2.60 16.50
C ARG A 39 7.03 -1.24 15.80
N ILE A 40 8.10 -0.47 15.97
CA ILE A 40 8.25 0.85 15.34
C ILE A 40 8.31 0.73 13.82
N LEU A 41 9.10 -0.21 13.29
CA LEU A 41 9.23 -0.42 11.86
C LEU A 41 7.92 -0.84 11.19
N LEU A 42 7.10 -1.63 11.87
CA LEU A 42 5.82 -2.11 11.33
C LEU A 42 4.64 -1.12 11.50
N SER A 43 4.72 -0.18 12.46
CA SER A 43 3.56 0.65 12.81
C SER A 43 3.77 2.16 12.69
N SER A 44 5.02 2.62 12.69
CA SER A 44 5.29 4.06 12.91
C SER A 44 5.93 4.77 11.71
N LEU A 45 6.40 4.02 10.72
CA LEU A 45 6.97 4.62 9.52
C LEU A 45 5.85 5.14 8.60
N PRO A 46 5.99 6.36 8.06
CA PRO A 46 5.01 6.92 7.15
C PRO A 46 5.07 6.25 5.78
N GLY A 47 3.92 6.14 5.15
CA GLY A 47 3.78 5.67 3.79
C GLY A 47 2.54 6.24 3.12
N ALA A 48 2.27 5.86 1.89
CA ALA A 48 1.10 6.24 1.14
C ALA A 48 0.30 5.01 0.73
N ALA A 49 -1.02 5.15 0.66
CA ALA A 49 -1.92 4.10 0.22
C ALA A 49 -3.21 4.66 -0.34
N ILE A 50 -3.90 3.85 -1.12
CA ILE A 50 -5.26 4.11 -1.57
C ILE A 50 -6.21 3.92 -0.39
N THR A 51 -7.03 4.93 -0.10
CA THR A 51 -7.97 4.94 1.04
C THR A 51 -9.42 4.80 0.63
N SER A 52 -9.75 5.18 -0.60
CA SER A 52 -11.08 4.99 -1.17
C SER A 52 -11.02 4.81 -2.69
N VAL A 53 -12.04 4.16 -3.22
CA VAL A 53 -12.22 3.95 -4.65
C VAL A 53 -13.63 4.32 -5.06
N LYS A 54 -13.76 4.88 -6.26
CA LYS A 54 -15.02 5.13 -6.92
C LYS A 54 -14.96 4.48 -8.30
N ILE A 55 -15.82 3.49 -8.52
CA ILE A 55 -15.90 2.76 -9.78
C ILE A 55 -17.20 3.16 -10.45
N ASN A 56 -17.15 3.62 -11.70
CA ASN A 56 -18.35 4.03 -12.43
C ASN A 56 -19.36 2.89 -12.54
N GLY A 57 -20.60 3.16 -12.15
CA GLY A 57 -21.70 2.17 -12.15
C GLY A 57 -21.71 1.21 -10.95
N VAL A 58 -20.82 1.36 -9.98
CA VAL A 58 -20.75 0.52 -8.78
C VAL A 58 -21.10 1.37 -7.55
N VAL A 59 -22.08 0.89 -6.77
CA VAL A 59 -22.53 1.57 -5.55
C VAL A 59 -22.26 0.78 -4.26
N HIS A 60 -21.83 -0.47 -4.39
CA HIS A 60 -21.46 -1.31 -3.25
C HIS A 60 -20.37 -2.33 -3.63
N GLU A 61 -19.64 -2.81 -2.62
CA GLU A 61 -18.47 -3.67 -2.77
C GLU A 61 -18.77 -5.10 -3.30
N PHE A 62 -20.02 -5.54 -3.27
CA PHE A 62 -20.41 -6.88 -3.74
C PHE A 62 -20.95 -6.87 -5.17
N SER A 63 -20.58 -5.91 -5.98
CA SER A 63 -21.01 -5.79 -7.37
C SER A 63 -20.02 -6.47 -8.32
N THR A 64 -20.52 -6.74 -9.53
CA THR A 64 -19.71 -7.07 -10.71
C THR A 64 -19.61 -5.85 -11.62
N ILE A 65 -18.55 -5.81 -12.43
CA ILE A 65 -18.33 -4.73 -13.38
C ILE A 65 -18.49 -5.32 -14.79
N PRO A 66 -19.41 -4.79 -15.62
CA PRO A 66 -19.60 -5.30 -16.98
C PRO A 66 -18.28 -5.28 -17.78
N GLY A 67 -17.94 -6.43 -18.38
CA GLY A 67 -16.75 -6.58 -19.20
C GLY A 67 -15.44 -6.71 -18.44
N VAL A 68 -15.47 -6.82 -17.12
CA VAL A 68 -14.29 -7.06 -16.26
C VAL A 68 -14.41 -8.47 -15.66
N VAL A 69 -13.31 -9.22 -15.70
CA VAL A 69 -13.27 -10.61 -15.19
C VAL A 69 -13.36 -10.63 -13.69
N GLU A 70 -12.56 -9.76 -13.04
CA GLU A 70 -12.52 -9.62 -11.58
C GLU A 70 -13.80 -8.93 -11.08
N ASP A 71 -14.34 -9.42 -9.97
CA ASP A 71 -15.40 -8.71 -9.26
C ASP A 71 -14.85 -7.53 -8.44
N VAL A 72 -15.72 -6.74 -7.84
CA VAL A 72 -15.31 -5.56 -7.07
C VAL A 72 -14.41 -5.92 -5.88
N PRO A 73 -14.70 -6.96 -5.07
CA PRO A 73 -13.81 -7.36 -3.99
C PRO A 73 -12.40 -7.74 -4.47
N GLU A 74 -12.30 -8.49 -5.55
CA GLU A 74 -11.01 -8.91 -6.11
C GLU A 74 -10.23 -7.71 -6.66
N LEU A 75 -10.91 -6.80 -7.37
CA LEU A 75 -10.33 -5.56 -7.85
C LEU A 75 -9.79 -4.70 -6.68
N ILE A 76 -10.55 -4.58 -5.58
CA ILE A 76 -10.12 -3.86 -4.38
C ILE A 76 -8.86 -4.51 -3.77
N VAL A 77 -8.79 -5.84 -3.70
CA VAL A 77 -7.60 -6.55 -3.20
C VAL A 77 -6.38 -6.23 -4.08
N ASN A 78 -6.54 -6.20 -5.38
CA ASN A 78 -5.46 -5.84 -6.31
C ASN A 78 -5.01 -4.39 -6.11
N LEU A 79 -5.95 -3.45 -5.98
CA LEU A 79 -5.66 -2.03 -5.74
C LEU A 79 -4.95 -1.79 -4.41
N LYS A 80 -5.26 -2.54 -3.35
CA LYS A 80 -4.54 -2.47 -2.06
C LYS A 80 -3.06 -2.80 -2.17
N ASN A 81 -2.66 -3.58 -3.17
CA ASN A 81 -1.28 -3.98 -3.41
C ASN A 81 -0.48 -2.99 -4.26
N VAL A 82 -1.11 -1.94 -4.78
CA VAL A 82 -0.41 -0.86 -5.48
C VAL A 82 0.51 -0.12 -4.50
N ARG A 83 1.79 -0.06 -4.83
CA ARG A 83 2.78 0.64 -4.03
C ARG A 83 2.97 2.05 -4.57
N LEU A 84 2.80 3.02 -3.69
CA LEU A 84 2.78 4.43 -4.02
C LEU A 84 3.83 5.20 -3.24
N LYS A 85 4.42 6.19 -3.90
CA LYS A 85 5.19 7.25 -3.26
C LYS A 85 4.54 8.58 -3.55
N VAL A 86 4.29 9.35 -2.51
CA VAL A 86 3.70 10.70 -2.59
C VAL A 86 4.72 11.70 -2.07
N PHE A 87 4.94 12.77 -2.84
CA PHE A 87 6.00 13.74 -2.56
C PHE A 87 5.57 14.90 -1.66
N ASP A 88 4.27 15.05 -1.40
CA ASP A 88 3.72 16.03 -0.46
C ASP A 88 2.76 15.38 0.54
N ASN A 89 2.09 16.19 1.37
CA ASN A 89 1.16 15.70 2.40
C ASN A 89 -0.31 15.81 2.01
N ASP A 90 -0.60 16.32 0.82
CA ASP A 90 -1.97 16.53 0.38
C ASP A 90 -2.62 15.23 -0.10
N GLU A 91 -3.93 15.16 0.04
CA GLU A 91 -4.73 14.09 -0.56
C GLU A 91 -4.62 14.16 -2.08
N LYS A 92 -4.39 13.02 -2.71
CA LYS A 92 -4.25 12.92 -4.17
C LYS A 92 -5.36 12.06 -4.75
N ILE A 93 -5.70 12.34 -6.00
CA ILE A 93 -6.61 11.54 -6.81
C ILE A 93 -5.85 11.00 -8.00
N ILE A 94 -5.92 9.68 -8.16
CA ILE A 94 -5.36 8.95 -9.30
C ILE A 94 -6.47 8.18 -9.99
N ARG A 95 -6.29 7.86 -11.27
CA ARG A 95 -7.37 7.30 -12.10
C ARG A 95 -6.89 6.18 -12.98
N ILE A 96 -7.82 5.26 -13.26
CA ILE A 96 -7.74 4.30 -14.36
C ILE A 96 -8.90 4.58 -15.29
N ASP A 97 -8.61 4.84 -16.55
CA ASP A 97 -9.58 4.95 -17.63
C ASP A 97 -9.16 3.94 -18.71
N PHE A 98 -9.94 2.89 -18.91
CA PHE A 98 -9.60 1.81 -19.82
C PHE A 98 -10.81 1.34 -20.59
N LYS A 99 -10.68 1.23 -21.92
CA LYS A 99 -11.75 0.81 -22.82
C LYS A 99 -11.28 -0.33 -23.72
N GLY A 100 -12.14 -1.34 -23.87
CA GLY A 100 -11.86 -2.49 -24.72
C GLY A 100 -11.18 -3.64 -23.99
N ALA A 101 -10.77 -4.66 -24.76
CA ALA A 101 -10.12 -5.85 -24.23
C ALA A 101 -8.65 -5.60 -23.88
N GLY A 102 -8.21 -6.19 -22.79
CA GLY A 102 -6.81 -6.16 -22.38
C GLY A 102 -6.59 -6.48 -20.93
N GLU A 103 -5.34 -6.41 -20.53
CA GLU A 103 -4.91 -6.49 -19.15
C GLU A 103 -4.61 -5.07 -18.63
N ILE A 104 -5.18 -4.74 -17.51
CA ILE A 104 -4.92 -3.49 -16.80
C ILE A 104 -3.89 -3.77 -15.71
N THR A 105 -2.80 -3.02 -15.73
CA THR A 105 -1.75 -3.06 -14.71
C THR A 105 -1.66 -1.73 -13.98
N ALA A 106 -0.86 -1.68 -12.93
CA ALA A 106 -0.63 -0.43 -12.21
C ALA A 106 0.04 0.66 -13.08
N ALA A 107 0.68 0.29 -14.20
CA ALA A 107 1.18 1.22 -15.19
C ALA A 107 0.09 2.05 -15.90
N ASP A 108 -1.14 1.54 -15.93
CA ASP A 108 -2.29 2.22 -16.54
C ASP A 108 -2.91 3.30 -15.63
N ILE A 109 -2.42 3.43 -14.41
CA ILE A 109 -2.87 4.46 -13.46
C ILE A 109 -2.32 5.82 -13.91
N THR A 110 -3.23 6.75 -14.15
CA THR A 110 -2.88 8.15 -14.45
C THR A 110 -2.69 8.94 -13.16
N THR A 111 -1.55 9.61 -13.04
CA THR A 111 -1.18 10.45 -11.90
C THR A 111 -0.87 11.88 -12.37
N ASP A 112 -0.87 12.84 -11.45
CA ASP A 112 -0.53 14.24 -11.73
C ASP A 112 0.98 14.55 -11.63
N GLY A 113 1.82 13.52 -11.49
CA GLY A 113 3.27 13.65 -11.29
C GLY A 113 3.70 13.85 -9.84
N THR A 114 2.79 14.06 -8.90
CA THR A 114 3.07 14.12 -7.45
C THR A 114 2.98 12.74 -6.78
N VAL A 115 2.47 11.76 -7.51
CA VAL A 115 2.37 10.36 -7.10
C VAL A 115 3.17 9.49 -8.06
N GLU A 116 4.03 8.66 -7.51
CA GLU A 116 4.81 7.66 -8.26
C GLU A 116 4.31 6.25 -7.96
N ILE A 117 4.10 5.45 -8.99
CA ILE A 117 3.76 4.03 -8.86
C ILE A 117 5.06 3.23 -8.84
N LEU A 118 5.30 2.49 -7.76
CA LEU A 118 6.56 1.76 -7.55
C LEU A 118 6.55 0.33 -8.12
N ASN A 119 5.36 -0.24 -8.37
CA ASN A 119 5.17 -1.58 -8.94
C ASN A 119 4.24 -1.55 -10.16
N PRO A 120 4.65 -0.92 -11.26
CA PRO A 120 3.79 -0.73 -12.44
C PRO A 120 3.35 -2.03 -13.11
N GLU A 121 4.05 -3.13 -12.90
CA GLU A 121 3.74 -4.47 -13.42
C GLU A 121 2.61 -5.19 -12.68
N LEU A 122 2.14 -4.65 -11.56
CA LEU A 122 1.07 -5.27 -10.77
C LEU A 122 -0.21 -5.40 -11.59
N HIS A 123 -0.73 -6.63 -11.68
CA HIS A 123 -2.04 -6.90 -12.29
C HIS A 123 -3.18 -6.26 -11.48
N ILE A 124 -4.06 -5.55 -12.14
CA ILE A 124 -5.25 -4.92 -11.55
C ILE A 124 -6.51 -5.63 -12.00
N ALA A 125 -6.72 -5.73 -13.32
CA ALA A 125 -7.93 -6.33 -13.88
C ALA A 125 -7.71 -6.84 -15.31
N THR A 126 -8.59 -7.73 -15.74
CA THR A 126 -8.68 -8.21 -17.13
C THR A 126 -10.00 -7.79 -17.72
N THR A 127 -9.97 -7.22 -18.91
CA THR A 127 -11.15 -6.67 -19.57
C THR A 127 -11.47 -7.37 -20.89
N SER A 128 -12.77 -7.38 -21.26
CA SER A 128 -13.27 -7.81 -22.57
C SER A 128 -13.50 -6.62 -23.49
N GLU A 129 -13.84 -6.91 -24.77
CA GLU A 129 -14.06 -5.88 -25.79
C GLU A 129 -15.14 -4.85 -25.43
N ASN A 130 -16.13 -5.24 -24.62
CA ASN A 130 -17.22 -4.37 -24.20
C ASN A 130 -16.93 -3.58 -22.92
N ALA A 131 -15.73 -3.70 -22.36
CA ALA A 131 -15.37 -3.01 -21.13
C ALA A 131 -15.20 -1.52 -21.36
N ASP A 132 -15.71 -0.73 -20.42
CA ASP A 132 -15.51 0.70 -20.30
C ASP A 132 -15.35 1.02 -18.80
N LEU A 133 -14.11 0.94 -18.32
CA LEU A 133 -13.78 0.97 -16.91
C LEU A 133 -13.20 2.34 -16.53
N HIS A 134 -13.84 2.97 -15.56
CA HIS A 134 -13.39 4.23 -14.96
C HIS A 134 -13.32 4.05 -13.45
N ILE A 135 -12.11 4.17 -12.91
CA ILE A 135 -11.85 4.09 -11.48
C ILE A 135 -11.16 5.38 -11.04
N GLU A 136 -11.70 6.00 -10.00
CA GLU A 136 -11.07 7.11 -9.30
C GLU A 136 -10.65 6.63 -7.91
N MET A 137 -9.39 6.85 -7.56
CA MET A 137 -8.82 6.40 -6.30
C MET A 137 -8.27 7.59 -5.54
N THR A 138 -8.59 7.66 -4.26
CA THR A 138 -8.05 8.65 -3.34
C THR A 138 -6.83 8.07 -2.64
N VAL A 139 -5.72 8.81 -2.67
CA VAL A 139 -4.45 8.46 -2.04
C VAL A 139 -4.18 9.39 -0.88
N ASN A 140 -3.85 8.82 0.27
CA ASN A 140 -3.46 9.56 1.46
C ASN A 140 -2.13 9.05 2.00
N ARG A 141 -1.49 9.86 2.82
CA ARG A 141 -0.36 9.45 3.67
C ARG A 141 -0.86 9.05 5.05
N GLY A 142 -0.21 8.07 5.63
CA GLY A 142 -0.55 7.58 6.97
C GLY A 142 0.56 6.70 7.53
N ARG A 143 0.24 5.99 8.59
CA ARG A 143 1.15 5.06 9.28
C ARG A 143 0.43 3.76 9.62
N GLY A 144 1.15 2.66 9.56
CA GLY A 144 0.63 1.35 9.91
C GLY A 144 -0.48 0.89 8.97
N TYR A 145 -1.61 0.48 9.55
CA TYR A 145 -2.77 -0.07 8.86
C TYR A 145 -4.05 0.61 9.33
N ASN A 146 -4.89 1.03 8.40
CA ASN A 146 -6.22 1.54 8.67
C ASN A 146 -7.28 0.63 8.06
N VAL A 147 -8.27 0.26 8.85
CA VAL A 147 -9.49 -0.40 8.34
C VAL A 147 -10.35 0.59 7.57
N ALA A 148 -11.20 0.07 6.67
CA ALA A 148 -12.06 0.88 5.80
C ALA A 148 -12.92 1.89 6.58
N GLU A 149 -13.44 1.51 7.74
CA GLU A 149 -14.26 2.39 8.60
C GLU A 149 -13.52 3.66 9.03
N LYS A 150 -12.20 3.56 9.27
CA LYS A 150 -11.37 4.74 9.60
C LYS A 150 -11.12 5.66 8.40
N ASN A 151 -11.17 5.11 7.21
CA ASN A 151 -11.00 5.86 5.98
C ASN A 151 -12.31 6.47 5.47
N LYS A 152 -13.45 6.03 6.02
CA LYS A 152 -14.76 6.56 5.65
C LYS A 152 -14.92 7.98 6.20
N LYS A 153 -15.26 8.92 5.30
CA LYS A 153 -15.59 10.29 5.67
C LYS A 153 -17.12 10.40 5.86
N ASP A 154 -17.56 11.16 6.85
CA ASP A 154 -18.98 11.31 7.21
C ASP A 154 -19.86 11.81 6.06
N ASN A 155 -19.29 12.60 5.15
CA ASN A 155 -19.99 13.18 3.99
C ASN A 155 -19.57 12.55 2.65
N SER A 156 -19.02 11.33 2.65
CA SER A 156 -18.65 10.65 1.41
C SER A 156 -19.91 10.31 0.59
N PRO A 157 -19.88 10.53 -0.74
CA PRO A 157 -20.92 10.01 -1.62
C PRO A 157 -21.10 8.51 -1.48
N ILE A 158 -22.32 8.00 -1.72
CA ILE A 158 -22.66 6.59 -1.54
C ILE A 158 -21.88 5.66 -2.48
N ASP A 159 -21.43 6.17 -3.61
CA ASP A 159 -20.67 5.47 -4.65
C ASP A 159 -19.16 5.47 -4.39
N VAL A 160 -18.70 6.09 -3.30
CA VAL A 160 -17.30 6.05 -2.87
C VAL A 160 -17.13 4.97 -1.82
N LEU A 161 -16.34 3.96 -2.17
CA LEU A 161 -16.04 2.83 -1.30
C LEU A 161 -14.75 3.10 -0.53
N ALA A 162 -14.86 3.23 0.79
CA ALA A 162 -13.67 3.23 1.64
C ALA A 162 -13.07 1.82 1.68
N ILE A 163 -11.75 1.73 1.60
CA ILE A 163 -11.02 0.45 1.64
C ILE A 163 -9.99 0.45 2.75
N ASP A 164 -9.60 -0.74 3.19
CA ASP A 164 -8.49 -0.90 4.11
C ASP A 164 -7.20 -0.42 3.46
N SER A 165 -6.35 0.25 4.22
CA SER A 165 -5.12 0.84 3.70
C SER A 165 -3.90 0.40 4.47
N ILE A 166 -2.91 -0.12 3.76
CA ILE A 166 -1.61 -0.53 4.29
C ILE A 166 -0.63 0.61 4.00
N PHE A 167 -0.39 1.46 4.99
CA PHE A 167 0.54 2.58 4.85
C PHE A 167 1.98 2.18 5.14
N THR A 168 2.19 1.15 5.96
CA THR A 168 3.54 0.74 6.34
C THR A 168 4.39 0.35 5.13
N PRO A 169 5.57 0.96 4.95
CA PRO A 169 6.48 0.56 3.90
C PRO A 169 7.22 -0.76 4.21
N VAL A 170 7.22 -1.17 5.46
CA VAL A 170 7.90 -2.39 5.92
C VAL A 170 6.88 -3.52 6.06
N LYS A 171 7.08 -4.61 5.33
CA LYS A 171 6.17 -5.77 5.33
C LYS A 171 6.49 -6.79 6.39
N LYS A 172 7.77 -7.00 6.69
CA LYS A 172 8.24 -8.05 7.60
C LYS A 172 9.49 -7.60 8.33
N VAL A 173 9.52 -7.84 9.62
CA VAL A 173 10.69 -7.62 10.47
C VAL A 173 10.93 -8.87 11.30
N ASN A 174 12.13 -9.42 11.21
CA ASN A 174 12.60 -10.49 12.08
C ASN A 174 13.84 -9.98 12.84
N TYR A 175 14.02 -10.48 14.04
CA TYR A 175 15.27 -10.28 14.78
C TYR A 175 15.65 -11.54 15.56
N SER A 176 16.92 -11.68 15.83
CA SER A 176 17.48 -12.71 16.73
C SER A 176 18.45 -12.04 17.68
N VAL A 177 18.63 -12.63 18.86
CA VAL A 177 19.60 -12.19 19.85
C VAL A 177 20.63 -13.29 20.00
N GLU A 178 21.90 -12.93 19.83
CA GLU A 178 23.06 -13.81 19.99
C GLU A 178 23.77 -13.44 21.29
N ASN A 179 24.40 -14.44 21.92
CA ASN A 179 25.14 -14.26 23.19
C ASN A 179 26.59 -13.85 22.93
#